data_ddb79e02c4db76eb2f758ea0dcce7930
#
_entry.id   ddb79e02c4db76eb2f758ea0dcce7930
#
_cell.length_a   1.000
_cell.length_b   1.000
_cell.length_c   1.000
_cell.angle_alpha   90.00
_cell.angle_beta   90.00
_cell.angle_gamma   90.00
#
_symmetry.space_group_name_H-M   'P 1'
#
loop_
_entity.id
_entity.type
_entity.pdbx_description
1 polymer ?
#
loop_
_entity_poly.entity_id
_entity_poly.type
_entity_poly.pdbx_seq_one_letter_code
_entity_poly.pdbx_strand_id
1 'polypeptide(L)'
;MVKIPKFEYLTYLFMEDLHHQFPAIQKQCYLGTASSGLLSQDLFNWRKQHELDLITNGANYHAGKLIIENTRASVARFFDAQEDQVALVPNFSYGFNAVLEGLPQGQKVLVLANDYPSLIWPLETRDFNMCYVSITEKLEEAIADAFSKHKPDVFAFSIVQWLTGIKIDFNFLKQLKSQYPQVLFMADGTQYLGTEHFSFKDSPIDVLGASCYKWLLAGFGTGVMMINPKAQQRIVPSTIGFNSAATFDSKLLQTRFVKYFEPGHQDTFNFGTLHQAILQ
;
A
#
# COMPACT_ATOMS: atom_id res chain seq x y z
N MET A 1 -24.29 -39.25 7.68
CA MET A 1 -23.44 -38.70 6.61
C MET A 1 -23.93 -37.31 6.29
N VAL A 2 -23.25 -36.29 6.80
CA VAL A 2 -23.59 -34.88 6.52
C VAL A 2 -23.04 -34.59 5.11
N LYS A 3 -23.90 -34.18 4.18
CA LYS A 3 -23.48 -33.76 2.84
C LYS A 3 -22.80 -32.39 2.97
N ILE A 4 -21.49 -32.35 2.81
CA ILE A 4 -20.73 -31.11 2.69
C ILE A 4 -21.12 -30.46 1.34
N PRO A 5 -21.48 -29.16 1.31
CA PRO A 5 -21.84 -28.48 0.06
C PRO A 5 -20.64 -28.46 -0.91
N LYS A 6 -20.91 -28.60 -2.20
CA LYS A 6 -19.88 -28.60 -3.27
C LYS A 6 -18.91 -27.41 -3.24
N PHE A 7 -19.31 -26.31 -2.61
CA PHE A 7 -18.48 -25.10 -2.45
C PHE A 7 -17.33 -25.29 -1.45
N GLU A 8 -17.54 -26.03 -0.36
CA GLU A 8 -16.48 -26.36 0.62
C GLU A 8 -15.44 -27.31 0.04
N TYR A 9 -15.83 -28.20 -0.86
CA TYR A 9 -14.90 -29.12 -1.53
C TYR A 9 -13.93 -28.42 -2.48
N LEU A 10 -14.41 -27.40 -3.21
CA LEU A 10 -13.55 -26.57 -4.09
C LEU A 10 -12.55 -25.73 -3.29
N THR A 11 -12.96 -25.19 -2.16
CA THR A 11 -12.09 -24.41 -1.26
C THR A 11 -10.99 -25.29 -0.65
N TYR A 12 -11.33 -26.54 -0.27
CA TYR A 12 -10.37 -27.49 0.27
C TYR A 12 -9.32 -27.96 -0.76
N LEU A 13 -9.74 -28.21 -2.00
CA LEU A 13 -8.82 -28.58 -3.09
C LEU A 13 -7.85 -27.45 -3.43
N PHE A 14 -8.31 -26.19 -3.40
CA PHE A 14 -7.46 -25.02 -3.62
C PHE A 14 -6.46 -24.80 -2.48
N MET A 15 -6.85 -25.08 -1.25
CA MET A 15 -5.98 -24.94 -0.07
C MET A 15 -4.89 -26.03 0.00
N GLU A 16 -5.18 -27.27 -0.45
CA GLU A 16 -4.15 -28.33 -0.52
C GLU A 16 -3.05 -28.00 -1.54
N ASP A 17 -3.40 -27.37 -2.65
CA ASP A 17 -2.43 -26.99 -3.69
C ASP A 17 -1.52 -25.85 -3.19
N LEU A 18 -2.03 -24.92 -2.39
CA LEU A 18 -1.24 -23.82 -1.81
C LEU A 18 -0.23 -24.30 -0.73
N HIS A 19 -0.49 -25.38 -0.04
CA HIS A 19 0.43 -25.92 0.98
C HIS A 19 1.81 -26.28 0.40
N HIS A 20 1.87 -26.75 -0.85
CA HIS A 20 3.12 -27.08 -1.54
C HIS A 20 3.96 -25.83 -1.84
N GLN A 21 3.33 -24.68 -1.99
CA GLN A 21 3.98 -23.42 -2.27
C GLN A 21 4.71 -22.83 -1.06
N PHE A 22 4.34 -23.23 0.17
CA PHE A 22 4.91 -22.69 1.39
C PHE A 22 5.56 -23.77 2.28
N PRO A 23 6.81 -24.16 2.01
CA PRO A 23 7.47 -25.22 2.77
C PRO A 23 7.56 -24.98 4.29
N ALA A 24 7.49 -23.73 4.74
CA ALA A 24 7.53 -23.38 6.16
C ALA A 24 6.32 -23.95 6.93
N ILE A 25 5.12 -23.95 6.32
CA ILE A 25 3.89 -24.44 7.00
C ILE A 25 3.84 -25.97 7.09
N GLN A 26 4.66 -26.69 6.33
CA GLN A 26 4.80 -28.14 6.47
C GLN A 26 5.55 -28.55 7.75
N LYS A 27 6.33 -27.63 8.33
CA LYS A 27 7.18 -27.88 9.49
C LYS A 27 6.65 -27.25 10.77
N GLN A 28 5.78 -26.23 10.66
CA GLN A 28 5.28 -25.47 11.79
C GLN A 28 3.93 -24.80 11.46
N CYS A 29 3.15 -24.54 12.49
CA CYS A 29 1.97 -23.66 12.37
C CYS A 29 2.47 -22.21 12.30
N TYR A 30 2.31 -21.56 11.14
CA TYR A 30 2.75 -20.17 10.94
C TYR A 30 1.58 -19.20 11.13
N LEU A 31 1.61 -18.42 12.20
CA LEU A 31 0.62 -17.39 12.54
C LEU A 31 1.21 -15.96 12.50
N GLY A 32 2.36 -15.79 11.85
CA GLY A 32 3.15 -14.56 11.88
C GLY A 32 2.92 -13.61 10.72
N THR A 33 1.92 -13.82 9.83
CA THR A 33 1.71 -13.02 8.61
C THR A 33 1.51 -11.52 8.91
N ALA A 34 0.88 -11.18 10.03
CA ALA A 34 0.74 -9.79 10.48
C ALA A 34 2.10 -9.11 10.76
N SER A 35 3.15 -9.88 11.03
CA SER A 35 4.53 -9.40 11.15
C SER A 35 5.27 -9.48 9.81
N SER A 36 5.25 -10.65 9.16
CA SER A 36 5.87 -10.89 7.85
C SER A 36 5.18 -12.05 7.16
N GLY A 37 4.82 -11.90 5.89
CA GLY A 37 4.30 -12.96 5.06
C GLY A 37 5.39 -13.96 4.67
N LEU A 38 4.98 -15.17 4.32
CA LEU A 38 5.86 -16.20 3.79
C LEU A 38 6.10 -15.97 2.29
N LEU A 39 7.31 -16.30 1.84
CA LEU A 39 7.63 -16.33 0.42
C LEU A 39 7.23 -17.70 -0.15
N SER A 40 6.51 -17.73 -1.27
CA SER A 40 6.16 -18.97 -1.95
C SER A 40 7.34 -19.57 -2.71
N GLN A 41 7.27 -20.87 -3.01
CA GLN A 41 8.28 -21.56 -3.83
C GLN A 41 8.38 -20.96 -5.25
N ASP A 42 7.26 -20.56 -5.83
CA ASP A 42 7.24 -19.97 -7.17
C ASP A 42 7.89 -18.59 -7.18
N LEU A 43 7.65 -17.76 -6.15
CA LEU A 43 8.36 -16.50 -6.00
C LEU A 43 9.87 -16.70 -5.82
N PHE A 44 10.28 -17.71 -5.04
CA PHE A 44 11.70 -18.06 -4.93
C PHE A 44 12.30 -18.46 -6.27
N ASN A 45 11.60 -19.29 -7.06
CA ASN A 45 12.07 -19.73 -8.38
C ASN A 45 12.18 -18.55 -9.34
N TRP A 46 11.20 -17.62 -9.37
CA TRP A 46 11.26 -16.42 -10.17
C TRP A 46 12.46 -15.54 -9.79
N ARG A 47 12.67 -15.32 -8.48
CA ARG A 47 13.80 -14.53 -7.96
C ARG A 47 15.14 -15.13 -8.37
N LYS A 48 15.27 -16.44 -8.26
CA LYS A 48 16.47 -17.15 -8.70
C LYS A 48 16.73 -16.98 -10.20
N GLN A 49 15.68 -17.07 -11.03
CA GLN A 49 15.82 -16.90 -12.48
C GLN A 49 16.20 -15.46 -12.83
N HIS A 50 15.60 -14.46 -12.20
CA HIS A 50 15.94 -13.04 -12.38
C HIS A 50 17.45 -12.78 -12.12
N GLU A 51 17.99 -13.32 -11.02
CA GLU A 51 19.42 -13.18 -10.69
C GLU A 51 20.31 -13.93 -11.69
N LEU A 52 19.91 -15.13 -12.12
CA LEU A 52 20.63 -15.89 -13.15
C LEU A 52 20.67 -15.13 -14.49
N ASP A 53 19.59 -14.47 -14.88
CA ASP A 53 19.53 -13.69 -16.10
C ASP A 53 20.50 -12.49 -16.04
N LEU A 54 20.61 -11.85 -14.88
CA LEU A 54 21.58 -10.75 -14.66
C LEU A 54 23.03 -11.25 -14.75
N ILE A 55 23.35 -12.42 -14.21
CA ILE A 55 24.70 -13.00 -14.26
C ILE A 55 25.07 -13.39 -15.68
N THR A 56 24.11 -13.96 -16.44
CA THR A 56 24.37 -14.49 -17.79
C THR A 56 24.33 -13.42 -18.87
N ASN A 57 23.39 -12.48 -18.78
CA ASN A 57 23.07 -11.55 -19.87
C ASN A 57 23.43 -10.09 -19.50
N GLY A 58 23.80 -9.83 -18.24
CA GLY A 58 23.98 -8.47 -17.75
C GLY A 58 22.68 -7.69 -17.60
N ALA A 59 22.78 -6.45 -17.19
CA ALA A 59 21.61 -5.58 -17.02
C ALA A 59 21.03 -5.15 -18.36
N ASN A 60 19.73 -5.39 -18.54
CA ASN A 60 18.97 -4.92 -19.70
C ASN A 60 17.93 -3.88 -19.26
N TYR A 61 18.19 -2.61 -19.58
CA TYR A 61 17.31 -1.50 -19.21
C TYR A 61 15.90 -1.62 -19.76
N HIS A 62 15.74 -2.11 -20.99
CA HIS A 62 14.42 -2.27 -21.59
C HIS A 62 13.62 -3.35 -20.86
N ALA A 63 14.23 -4.51 -20.59
CA ALA A 63 13.59 -5.56 -19.82
C ALA A 63 13.26 -5.12 -18.38
N GLY A 64 14.17 -4.40 -17.72
CA GLY A 64 13.92 -3.83 -16.40
C GLY A 64 12.75 -2.86 -16.38
N LYS A 65 12.65 -1.98 -17.38
CA LYS A 65 11.52 -1.06 -17.53
C LYS A 65 10.19 -1.80 -17.68
N LEU A 66 10.15 -2.86 -18.48
CA LEU A 66 8.94 -3.70 -18.66
C LEU A 66 8.51 -4.38 -17.35
N ILE A 67 9.46 -4.85 -16.53
CA ILE A 67 9.13 -5.41 -15.20
C ILE A 67 8.41 -4.37 -14.35
N ILE A 68 8.92 -3.14 -14.29
CA ILE A 68 8.32 -2.06 -13.49
C ILE A 68 6.93 -1.66 -14.02
N GLU A 69 6.78 -1.53 -15.35
CA GLU A 69 5.49 -1.21 -15.99
C GLU A 69 4.46 -2.32 -15.76
N ASN A 70 4.83 -3.58 -15.92
CA ASN A 70 3.97 -4.72 -15.66
C ASN A 70 3.57 -4.82 -14.18
N THR A 71 4.49 -4.53 -13.26
CA THR A 71 4.20 -4.49 -11.83
C THR A 71 3.14 -3.42 -11.53
N ARG A 72 3.31 -2.21 -12.06
CA ARG A 72 2.35 -1.11 -11.89
C ARG A 72 0.98 -1.48 -12.44
N ALA A 73 0.93 -2.01 -13.66
CA ALA A 73 -0.31 -2.45 -14.29
C ALA A 73 -1.03 -3.55 -13.49
N SER A 74 -0.26 -4.50 -12.92
CA SER A 74 -0.83 -5.56 -12.06
C SER A 74 -1.38 -5.01 -10.75
N VAL A 75 -0.66 -4.12 -10.08
CA VAL A 75 -1.15 -3.44 -8.86
C VAL A 75 -2.41 -2.64 -9.17
N ALA A 76 -2.40 -1.86 -10.25
CA ALA A 76 -3.54 -1.05 -10.66
C ALA A 76 -4.79 -1.92 -10.91
N ARG A 77 -4.63 -3.02 -11.64
CA ARG A 77 -5.72 -3.96 -11.93
C ARG A 77 -6.23 -4.65 -10.67
N PHE A 78 -5.32 -5.11 -9.81
CA PHE A 78 -5.67 -5.88 -8.61
C PHE A 78 -6.46 -5.04 -7.60
N PHE A 79 -6.16 -3.74 -7.50
CA PHE A 79 -6.83 -2.82 -6.59
C PHE A 79 -7.84 -1.88 -7.27
N ASP A 80 -8.20 -2.14 -8.53
CA ASP A 80 -9.13 -1.29 -9.29
C ASP A 80 -8.74 0.20 -9.26
N ALA A 81 -7.46 0.48 -9.51
CA ALA A 81 -6.87 1.80 -9.65
C ALA A 81 -6.44 2.06 -11.11
N GLN A 82 -6.11 3.31 -11.44
CA GLN A 82 -5.45 3.64 -12.69
C GLN A 82 -3.92 3.63 -12.50
N GLU A 83 -3.16 3.29 -13.54
CA GLU A 83 -1.69 3.23 -13.45
C GLU A 83 -1.03 4.55 -13.06
N ASP A 84 -1.63 5.70 -13.43
CA ASP A 84 -1.16 7.01 -13.05
C ASP A 84 -1.48 7.40 -11.59
N GLN A 85 -2.24 6.56 -10.89
CA GLN A 85 -2.50 6.67 -9.46
C GLN A 85 -1.55 5.81 -8.62
N VAL A 86 -0.82 4.85 -9.22
CA VAL A 86 -0.01 3.87 -8.52
C VAL A 86 1.48 4.23 -8.58
N ALA A 87 2.08 4.53 -7.44
CA ALA A 87 3.53 4.64 -7.27
C ALA A 87 4.10 3.39 -6.59
N LEU A 88 5.22 2.91 -7.11
CA LEU A 88 5.98 1.79 -6.56
C LEU A 88 7.09 2.33 -5.67
N VAL A 89 7.06 1.98 -4.39
CA VAL A 89 7.95 2.48 -3.35
C VAL A 89 8.59 1.34 -2.56
N PRO A 90 9.75 1.53 -1.91
CA PRO A 90 10.39 0.44 -1.15
C PRO A 90 9.55 -0.09 0.02
N ASN A 91 8.72 0.76 0.64
CA ASN A 91 7.83 0.43 1.74
C ASN A 91 6.86 1.59 2.01
N PHE A 92 5.87 1.36 2.88
CA PHE A 92 4.92 2.38 3.31
C PHE A 92 5.61 3.65 3.85
N SER A 93 6.57 3.49 4.76
CA SER A 93 7.23 4.63 5.43
C SER A 93 7.88 5.58 4.42
N TYR A 94 8.56 5.05 3.40
CA TYR A 94 9.16 5.86 2.34
C TYR A 94 8.09 6.63 1.56
N GLY A 95 7.07 5.93 1.07
CA GLY A 95 6.00 6.54 0.27
C GLY A 95 5.20 7.56 1.05
N PHE A 96 4.90 7.27 2.31
CA PHE A 96 4.15 8.18 3.18
C PHE A 96 4.92 9.47 3.47
N ASN A 97 6.23 9.38 3.76
CA ASN A 97 7.08 10.56 3.93
C ASN A 97 7.11 11.43 2.66
N ALA A 98 7.18 10.83 1.47
CA ALA A 98 7.13 11.58 0.22
C ALA A 98 5.77 12.30 0.01
N VAL A 99 4.66 11.67 0.43
CA VAL A 99 3.33 12.34 0.45
C VAL A 99 3.35 13.53 1.39
N LEU A 100 3.87 13.36 2.61
CA LEU A 100 3.88 14.42 3.63
C LEU A 100 4.75 15.62 3.25
N GLU A 101 5.84 15.41 2.51
CA GLU A 101 6.66 16.50 1.97
C GLU A 101 5.88 17.39 1.00
N GLY A 102 4.91 16.82 0.30
CA GLY A 102 4.05 17.54 -0.65
C GLY A 102 2.85 18.23 -0.01
N LEU A 103 2.57 18.03 1.26
CA LEU A 103 1.44 18.66 1.94
C LEU A 103 1.80 20.07 2.45
N PRO A 104 0.84 21.02 2.40
CA PRO A 104 1.02 22.33 3.04
C PRO A 104 1.28 22.18 4.54
N GLN A 105 2.17 23.00 5.09
CA GLN A 105 2.44 23.08 6.54
C GLN A 105 1.23 23.64 7.30
N GLY A 106 1.21 23.45 8.62
CA GLY A 106 0.21 23.99 9.52
C GLY A 106 -1.18 23.32 9.40
N GLN A 107 -1.33 22.27 8.59
CA GLN A 107 -2.59 21.55 8.49
C GLN A 107 -2.95 20.86 9.79
N LYS A 108 -4.25 20.79 10.09
CA LYS A 108 -4.78 20.05 11.22
C LYS A 108 -4.95 18.59 10.85
N VAL A 109 -4.21 17.72 11.49
CA VAL A 109 -4.18 16.28 11.21
C VAL A 109 -4.80 15.51 12.36
N LEU A 110 -5.87 14.77 12.06
CA LEU A 110 -6.48 13.82 12.99
C LEU A 110 -5.85 12.45 12.78
N VAL A 111 -5.44 11.80 13.87
CA VAL A 111 -4.88 10.45 13.88
C VAL A 111 -5.48 9.60 15.00
N LEU A 112 -5.38 8.28 14.88
CA LEU A 112 -5.68 7.37 15.98
C LEU A 112 -4.52 7.36 16.97
N ALA A 113 -4.80 7.52 18.25
CA ALA A 113 -3.79 7.46 19.30
C ALA A 113 -3.14 6.06 19.33
N ASN A 114 -1.81 6.00 19.41
CA ASN A 114 -1.03 4.75 19.37
C ASN A 114 -1.20 3.94 18.07
N ASP A 115 -1.51 4.59 16.96
CA ASP A 115 -1.41 3.95 15.65
C ASP A 115 0.06 3.66 15.29
N TYR A 116 0.29 3.02 14.16
CA TYR A 116 1.62 2.51 13.80
C TYR A 116 2.66 3.64 13.73
N PRO A 117 3.87 3.45 14.30
CA PRO A 117 4.90 4.49 14.33
C PRO A 117 5.25 5.11 12.97
N SER A 118 5.25 4.32 11.89
CA SER A 118 5.51 4.84 10.53
C SER A 118 4.41 5.75 9.99
N LEU A 119 3.22 5.74 10.61
CA LEU A 119 2.15 6.70 10.32
C LEU A 119 2.27 7.93 11.23
N ILE A 120 2.43 7.74 12.55
CA ILE A 120 2.35 8.83 13.53
C ILE A 120 3.62 9.67 13.56
N TRP A 121 4.79 9.05 13.73
CA TRP A 121 6.05 9.80 13.90
C TRP A 121 6.40 10.75 12.76
N PRO A 122 6.22 10.39 11.47
CA PRO A 122 6.45 11.34 10.39
C PRO A 122 5.53 12.56 10.43
N LEU A 123 4.32 12.43 10.98
CA LEU A 123 3.40 13.55 11.18
C LEU A 123 3.83 14.42 12.36
N GLU A 124 4.19 13.81 13.49
CA GLU A 124 4.62 14.50 14.71
C GLU A 124 5.94 15.27 14.56
N THR A 125 6.81 14.82 13.63
CA THR A 125 8.11 15.47 13.37
C THR A 125 8.02 16.63 12.37
N ARG A 126 6.84 16.92 11.85
CA ARG A 126 6.57 18.02 10.90
C ARG A 126 5.70 19.10 11.55
N ASP A 127 5.62 20.24 10.90
CA ASP A 127 4.78 21.36 11.34
C ASP A 127 3.29 21.12 11.00
N PHE A 128 2.67 20.16 11.70
CA PHE A 128 1.25 19.86 11.66
C PHE A 128 0.59 20.07 13.03
N ASN A 129 -0.67 20.51 13.02
CA ASN A 129 -1.49 20.63 14.22
C ASN A 129 -2.15 19.28 14.53
N MET A 130 -1.53 18.47 15.38
CA MET A 130 -1.96 17.12 15.67
C MET A 130 -3.20 17.05 16.55
N CYS A 131 -4.17 16.22 16.18
CA CYS A 131 -5.34 15.84 16.96
C CYS A 131 -5.42 14.33 17.07
N TYR A 132 -5.77 13.80 18.24
CA TYR A 132 -5.76 12.37 18.51
C TYR A 132 -7.15 11.86 18.90
N VAL A 133 -7.48 10.66 18.40
CA VAL A 133 -8.66 9.89 18.80
C VAL A 133 -8.21 8.62 19.51
N SER A 134 -8.71 8.36 20.69
CA SER A 134 -8.44 7.10 21.39
C SER A 134 -9.11 5.93 20.69
N ILE A 135 -8.39 4.81 20.56
CA ILE A 135 -8.92 3.56 20.04
C ILE A 135 -9.74 2.89 21.15
N THR A 136 -11.04 2.76 20.93
CA THR A 136 -12.01 2.17 21.86
C THR A 136 -12.91 1.21 21.10
N GLU A 137 -13.77 0.47 21.83
CA GLU A 137 -14.81 -0.37 21.22
C GLU A 137 -15.83 0.43 20.38
N LYS A 138 -15.93 1.75 20.62
CA LYS A 138 -16.77 2.70 19.88
C LYS A 138 -15.92 3.63 19.01
N LEU A 139 -15.02 3.05 18.23
CA LEU A 139 -14.02 3.81 17.47
C LEU A 139 -14.66 4.77 16.47
N GLU A 140 -15.67 4.34 15.73
CA GLU A 140 -16.34 5.16 14.71
C GLU A 140 -17.07 6.36 15.34
N GLU A 141 -17.72 6.17 16.49
CA GLU A 141 -18.36 7.27 17.23
C GLU A 141 -17.31 8.30 17.67
N ALA A 142 -16.19 7.82 18.24
CA ALA A 142 -15.10 8.68 18.69
C ALA A 142 -14.45 9.47 17.52
N ILE A 143 -14.32 8.85 16.35
CA ILE A 143 -13.83 9.53 15.13
C ILE A 143 -14.82 10.62 14.71
N ALA A 144 -16.13 10.32 14.65
CA ALA A 144 -17.15 11.28 14.25
C ALA A 144 -17.19 12.51 15.18
N ASP A 145 -17.12 12.28 16.50
CA ASP A 145 -17.04 13.36 17.51
C ASP A 145 -15.78 14.21 17.32
N ALA A 146 -14.64 13.57 17.05
CA ALA A 146 -13.39 14.28 16.81
C ALA A 146 -13.43 15.11 15.52
N PHE A 147 -14.06 14.63 14.46
CA PHE A 147 -14.27 15.41 13.23
C PHE A 147 -15.11 16.66 13.49
N SER A 148 -16.22 16.52 14.23
CA SER A 148 -17.07 17.64 14.61
C SER A 148 -16.33 18.67 15.46
N LYS A 149 -15.56 18.21 16.44
CA LYS A 149 -14.81 19.03 17.40
C LYS A 149 -13.62 19.73 16.77
N HIS A 150 -12.78 18.99 16.06
CA HIS A 150 -11.47 19.46 15.59
C HIS A 150 -11.50 20.03 14.18
N LYS A 151 -12.45 19.60 13.32
CA LYS A 151 -12.55 20.00 11.90
C LYS A 151 -11.21 19.83 11.19
N PRO A 152 -10.69 18.59 11.07
CA PRO A 152 -9.37 18.33 10.50
C PRO A 152 -9.32 18.65 9.00
N ASP A 153 -8.10 18.96 8.50
CA ASP A 153 -7.80 19.07 7.07
C ASP A 153 -7.40 17.71 6.50
N VAL A 154 -6.80 16.86 7.35
CA VAL A 154 -6.31 15.52 7.02
C VAL A 154 -6.76 14.55 8.11
N PHE A 155 -7.22 13.37 7.71
CA PHE A 155 -7.42 12.21 8.58
C PHE A 155 -6.46 11.10 8.14
N ALA A 156 -5.45 10.80 8.98
CA ALA A 156 -4.47 9.76 8.73
C ALA A 156 -4.67 8.59 9.71
N PHE A 157 -4.81 7.37 9.18
CA PHE A 157 -5.20 6.20 9.97
C PHE A 157 -4.75 4.88 9.36
N SER A 158 -4.51 3.85 10.18
CA SER A 158 -4.42 2.46 9.72
C SER A 158 -5.82 1.89 9.51
N ILE A 159 -6.07 1.25 8.36
CA ILE A 159 -7.35 0.57 8.07
C ILE A 159 -7.62 -0.52 9.11
N VAL A 160 -6.57 -1.30 9.41
CA VAL A 160 -6.56 -2.31 10.49
C VAL A 160 -5.48 -1.93 11.49
N GLN A 161 -5.87 -1.73 12.72
CA GLN A 161 -4.98 -1.32 13.79
C GLN A 161 -4.01 -2.46 14.18
N TRP A 162 -2.73 -2.15 14.22
CA TRP A 162 -1.65 -3.13 14.28
C TRP A 162 -1.52 -3.92 15.60
N LEU A 163 -2.02 -3.39 16.72
CA LEU A 163 -2.00 -4.05 18.03
C LEU A 163 -3.28 -4.84 18.32
N THR A 164 -4.42 -4.24 17.97
CA THR A 164 -5.73 -4.77 18.35
C THR A 164 -6.41 -5.55 17.23
N GLY A 165 -6.01 -5.33 15.97
CA GLY A 165 -6.67 -5.90 14.80
C GLY A 165 -8.03 -5.27 14.49
N ILE A 166 -8.42 -4.18 15.17
CA ILE A 166 -9.67 -3.47 14.88
C ILE A 166 -9.58 -2.90 13.46
N LYS A 167 -10.56 -3.23 12.63
CA LYS A 167 -10.75 -2.69 11.28
C LYS A 167 -11.84 -1.62 11.33
N ILE A 168 -11.55 -0.43 10.77
CA ILE A 168 -12.54 0.63 10.65
C ILE A 168 -13.57 0.24 9.58
N ASP A 169 -14.86 0.47 9.86
CA ASP A 169 -15.94 0.17 8.93
C ASP A 169 -15.89 1.09 7.69
N PHE A 170 -15.88 0.49 6.49
CA PHE A 170 -15.82 1.25 5.23
C PHE A 170 -17.11 2.01 4.93
N ASN A 171 -18.27 1.55 5.39
CA ASN A 171 -19.53 2.29 5.22
C ASN A 171 -19.52 3.54 6.10
N PHE A 172 -18.98 3.43 7.31
CA PHE A 172 -18.74 4.60 8.16
C PHE A 172 -17.79 5.59 7.48
N LEU A 173 -16.65 5.13 6.95
CA LEU A 173 -15.70 6.00 6.24
C LEU A 173 -16.34 6.68 5.02
N LYS A 174 -17.18 5.97 4.25
CA LYS A 174 -17.93 6.56 3.12
C LYS A 174 -18.90 7.64 3.58
N GLN A 175 -19.64 7.41 4.65
CA GLN A 175 -20.55 8.39 5.23
C GLN A 175 -19.79 9.61 5.74
N LEU A 176 -18.69 9.40 6.47
CA LEU A 176 -17.84 10.46 7.00
C LEU A 176 -17.23 11.30 5.86
N LYS A 177 -16.72 10.66 4.82
CA LYS A 177 -16.18 11.34 3.64
C LYS A 177 -17.24 12.15 2.89
N SER A 178 -18.48 11.67 2.82
CA SER A 178 -19.60 12.40 2.24
C SER A 178 -19.95 13.66 3.03
N GLN A 179 -19.84 13.61 4.36
CA GLN A 179 -20.08 14.76 5.24
C GLN A 179 -18.92 15.76 5.22
N TYR A 180 -17.68 15.28 5.04
CA TYR A 180 -16.46 16.09 5.04
C TYR A 180 -15.63 15.87 3.75
N PRO A 181 -16.18 16.19 2.56
CA PRO A 181 -15.57 15.87 1.27
C PRO A 181 -14.21 16.56 1.04
N GLN A 182 -13.93 17.66 1.73
CA GLN A 182 -12.68 18.42 1.65
C GLN A 182 -11.55 17.82 2.48
N VAL A 183 -11.85 16.97 3.48
CA VAL A 183 -10.84 16.36 4.33
C VAL A 183 -10.09 15.28 3.54
N LEU A 184 -8.77 15.31 3.56
CA LEU A 184 -7.93 14.32 2.90
C LEU A 184 -7.85 13.04 3.77
N PHE A 185 -8.33 11.92 3.26
CA PHE A 185 -8.26 10.63 3.92
C PHE A 185 -6.99 9.88 3.47
N MET A 186 -6.04 9.71 4.40
CA MET A 186 -4.76 9.05 4.16
C MET A 186 -4.68 7.78 4.99
N ALA A 187 -4.57 6.63 4.35
CA ALA A 187 -4.64 5.34 5.04
C ALA A 187 -3.36 4.51 4.90
N ASP A 188 -2.98 3.84 5.97
CA ASP A 188 -2.06 2.70 5.96
C ASP A 188 -2.86 1.41 5.79
N GLY A 189 -2.67 0.76 4.63
CA GLY A 189 -3.27 -0.51 4.27
C GLY A 189 -2.37 -1.72 4.53
N THR A 190 -1.23 -1.57 5.19
CA THR A 190 -0.23 -2.65 5.35
C THR A 190 -0.78 -3.89 6.06
N GLN A 191 -1.74 -3.72 6.96
CA GLN A 191 -2.42 -4.85 7.63
C GLN A 191 -3.72 -5.28 6.94
N TYR A 192 -4.07 -4.64 5.82
CA TYR A 192 -5.35 -4.85 5.15
C TYR A 192 -5.23 -5.36 3.71
N LEU A 193 -4.35 -4.74 2.88
CA LEU A 193 -4.23 -5.11 1.47
C LEU A 193 -3.72 -6.55 1.31
N GLY A 194 -4.50 -7.37 0.63
CA GLY A 194 -4.27 -8.81 0.45
C GLY A 194 -5.08 -9.71 1.39
N THR A 195 -5.86 -9.16 2.34
CA THR A 195 -6.71 -9.97 3.23
C THR A 195 -8.12 -10.18 2.68
N GLU A 196 -8.61 -9.27 1.88
CA GLU A 196 -9.92 -9.33 1.23
C GLU A 196 -9.93 -8.51 -0.06
N HIS A 197 -10.96 -8.67 -0.87
CA HIS A 197 -11.13 -7.87 -2.10
C HIS A 197 -11.30 -6.38 -1.75
N PHE A 198 -10.54 -5.53 -2.45
CA PHE A 198 -10.58 -4.09 -2.27
C PHE A 198 -10.53 -3.35 -3.60
N SER A 199 -11.44 -2.38 -3.79
CA SER A 199 -11.43 -1.44 -4.91
C SER A 199 -11.03 -0.05 -4.43
N PHE A 200 -9.88 0.44 -4.89
CA PHE A 200 -9.43 1.80 -4.57
C PHE A 200 -10.37 2.86 -5.14
N LYS A 201 -10.84 2.64 -6.37
CA LYS A 201 -11.78 3.52 -7.05
C LYS A 201 -13.08 3.75 -6.27
N ASP A 202 -13.60 2.70 -5.63
CA ASP A 202 -14.87 2.73 -4.90
C ASP A 202 -14.70 3.05 -3.42
N SER A 203 -13.45 3.22 -2.97
CA SER A 203 -13.13 3.55 -1.59
C SER A 203 -13.26 5.05 -1.30
N PRO A 204 -13.49 5.45 -0.05
CA PRO A 204 -13.48 6.85 0.37
C PRO A 204 -12.07 7.41 0.61
N ILE A 205 -11.03 6.62 0.35
CA ILE A 205 -9.64 6.93 0.67
C ILE A 205 -9.01 7.71 -0.48
N ASP A 206 -8.34 8.82 -0.16
CA ASP A 206 -7.68 9.66 -1.15
C ASP A 206 -6.23 9.24 -1.40
N VAL A 207 -5.54 8.82 -0.33
CA VAL A 207 -4.15 8.32 -0.35
C VAL A 207 -4.12 7.01 0.42
N LEU A 208 -3.75 5.92 -0.23
CA LEU A 208 -3.58 4.62 0.39
C LEU A 208 -2.18 4.12 0.15
N GLY A 209 -1.44 3.83 1.21
CA GLY A 209 -0.13 3.21 1.13
C GLY A 209 -0.10 1.86 1.82
N ALA A 210 0.80 0.98 1.38
CA ALA A 210 1.06 -0.29 2.07
C ALA A 210 2.47 -0.81 1.80
N SER A 211 3.05 -1.47 2.79
CA SER A 211 4.18 -2.38 2.59
C SER A 211 3.67 -3.75 2.16
N CYS A 212 4.24 -4.35 1.11
CA CYS A 212 3.69 -5.54 0.47
C CYS A 212 4.22 -6.87 1.04
N TYR A 213 5.13 -6.82 2.02
CA TYR A 213 5.77 -8.02 2.58
C TYR A 213 4.92 -8.81 3.59
N LYS A 214 3.74 -8.29 3.97
CA LYS A 214 2.83 -8.98 4.89
C LYS A 214 1.81 -9.84 4.13
N TRP A 215 0.60 -9.34 3.95
CA TRP A 215 -0.53 -10.09 3.42
C TRP A 215 -0.49 -10.23 1.88
N LEU A 216 0.24 -9.36 1.18
CA LEU A 216 0.52 -9.52 -0.25
C LEU A 216 1.67 -10.51 -0.55
N LEU A 217 2.34 -11.03 0.47
CA LEU A 217 3.37 -12.08 0.41
C LEU A 217 4.53 -11.76 -0.55
N ALA A 218 4.77 -10.49 -0.88
CA ALA A 218 5.72 -10.08 -1.92
C ALA A 218 7.19 -9.95 -1.45
N GLY A 219 7.45 -10.28 -0.18
CA GLY A 219 8.78 -10.09 0.43
C GLY A 219 9.11 -8.63 0.74
N PHE A 220 10.23 -8.42 1.42
CA PHE A 220 10.70 -7.08 1.80
C PHE A 220 11.17 -6.27 0.59
N GLY A 221 11.22 -4.94 0.74
CA GLY A 221 11.69 -4.01 -0.28
C GLY A 221 10.61 -3.57 -1.27
N THR A 222 9.35 -3.92 -1.01
CA THR A 222 8.19 -3.53 -1.84
C THR A 222 7.12 -2.85 -1.03
N GLY A 223 6.58 -1.78 -1.60
CA GLY A 223 5.42 -1.06 -1.14
C GLY A 223 4.73 -0.37 -2.30
N VAL A 224 3.50 0.02 -2.08
CA VAL A 224 2.68 0.74 -3.05
C VAL A 224 2.08 1.99 -2.41
N MET A 225 1.93 3.04 -3.20
CA MET A 225 1.11 4.21 -2.88
C MET A 225 0.07 4.36 -3.97
N MET A 226 -1.20 4.42 -3.60
CA MET A 226 -2.31 4.76 -4.49
C MET A 226 -2.86 6.13 -4.11
N ILE A 227 -2.89 7.05 -5.06
CA ILE A 227 -3.24 8.45 -4.81
C ILE A 227 -4.25 8.89 -5.86
N ASN A 228 -5.46 9.22 -5.45
CA ASN A 228 -6.51 9.60 -6.37
C ASN A 228 -6.24 10.98 -7.02
N PRO A 229 -6.85 11.31 -8.18
CA PRO A 229 -6.57 12.54 -8.91
C PRO A 229 -6.87 13.82 -8.12
N LYS A 230 -7.83 13.80 -7.18
CA LYS A 230 -8.12 14.96 -6.33
C LYS A 230 -7.02 15.20 -5.31
N ALA A 231 -6.49 14.13 -4.71
CA ALA A 231 -5.37 14.21 -3.80
C ALA A 231 -4.09 14.65 -4.53
N GLN A 232 -3.85 14.18 -5.75
CA GLN A 232 -2.71 14.60 -6.56
C GLN A 232 -2.65 16.12 -6.81
N GLN A 233 -3.81 16.79 -6.84
CA GLN A 233 -3.89 18.26 -6.97
C GLN A 233 -3.53 19.02 -5.69
N ARG A 234 -3.58 18.35 -4.53
CA ARG A 234 -3.31 18.92 -3.21
C ARG A 234 -1.93 18.63 -2.67
N ILE A 235 -1.26 17.64 -3.24
CA ILE A 235 0.05 17.16 -2.83
C ILE A 235 1.07 17.59 -3.88
N VAL A 236 2.08 18.36 -3.48
CA VAL A 236 3.13 18.86 -4.38
C VAL A 236 4.49 18.29 -3.94
N PRO A 237 4.79 17.02 -4.29
CA PRO A 237 6.05 16.40 -3.88
C PRO A 237 7.24 17.11 -4.50
N SER A 238 8.35 17.15 -3.78
CA SER A 238 9.58 17.83 -4.22
C SER A 238 10.71 16.88 -4.62
N THR A 239 10.55 15.59 -4.36
CA THR A 239 11.56 14.57 -4.64
C THR A 239 11.69 14.33 -6.14
N ILE A 240 12.89 14.58 -6.68
CA ILE A 240 13.16 14.53 -8.11
C ILE A 240 14.47 13.81 -8.37
N GLY A 241 14.53 13.06 -9.46
CA GLY A 241 15.74 12.45 -9.97
C GLY A 241 15.62 12.09 -11.44
N PHE A 242 16.60 11.37 -11.96
CA PHE A 242 16.67 11.02 -13.38
C PHE A 242 15.38 10.33 -13.90
N ASN A 243 14.82 9.41 -13.13
CA ASN A 243 13.62 8.66 -13.53
C ASN A 243 12.32 9.47 -13.42
N SER A 244 12.38 10.67 -12.84
CA SER A 244 11.24 11.60 -12.79
C SER A 244 11.06 12.37 -14.10
N ALA A 245 12.13 12.54 -14.91
CA ALA A 245 12.08 13.24 -16.19
C ALA A 245 11.41 12.40 -17.28
N ALA A 246 10.69 13.05 -18.18
CA ALA A 246 10.09 12.38 -19.34
C ALA A 246 11.15 12.04 -20.42
N THR A 247 12.18 12.89 -20.57
CA THR A 247 13.31 12.69 -21.48
C THR A 247 14.58 13.28 -20.86
N PHE A 248 15.77 12.97 -21.43
CA PHE A 248 17.05 13.55 -21.02
C PHE A 248 17.09 15.10 -21.07
N ASP A 249 16.34 15.69 -21.99
CA ASP A 249 16.31 17.14 -22.22
C ASP A 249 15.11 17.83 -21.59
N SER A 250 14.16 17.08 -21.02
CA SER A 250 12.96 17.66 -20.43
C SER A 250 13.22 18.07 -18.98
N LYS A 251 13.14 19.37 -18.72
CA LYS A 251 12.94 19.84 -17.36
C LYS A 251 11.57 19.40 -16.88
N LEU A 252 11.44 19.20 -15.59
CA LEU A 252 10.36 18.72 -14.74
C LEU A 252 8.89 19.04 -15.08
N LEU A 253 8.61 19.97 -15.98
CA LEU A 253 7.28 20.51 -16.23
C LEU A 253 6.25 19.51 -16.82
N GLN A 254 6.69 18.29 -17.16
CA GLN A 254 5.83 17.25 -17.74
C GLN A 254 5.91 15.90 -17.00
N THR A 255 6.39 15.90 -15.77
CA THR A 255 6.52 14.69 -14.98
C THR A 255 5.16 14.19 -14.52
N ARG A 256 4.88 12.91 -14.76
CA ARG A 256 3.70 12.24 -14.18
C ARG A 256 3.83 12.26 -12.65
N PHE A 257 2.72 12.52 -11.94
CA PHE A 257 2.70 12.66 -10.47
C PHE A 257 3.41 11.51 -9.74
N VAL A 258 3.15 10.28 -10.13
CA VAL A 258 3.76 9.08 -9.50
C VAL A 258 5.28 9.04 -9.60
N LYS A 259 5.88 9.75 -10.56
CA LYS A 259 7.34 9.79 -10.75
C LYS A 259 8.09 10.61 -9.70
N TYR A 260 7.41 11.41 -8.91
CA TYR A 260 7.98 12.03 -7.71
C TYR A 260 8.28 11.01 -6.61
N PHE A 261 7.62 9.86 -6.63
CA PHE A 261 7.87 8.75 -5.70
C PHE A 261 8.95 7.79 -6.21
N GLU A 262 9.35 7.92 -7.47
CA GLU A 262 10.24 7.01 -8.19
C GLU A 262 11.40 7.77 -8.85
N PRO A 263 12.20 8.54 -8.08
CA PRO A 263 13.17 9.48 -8.65
C PRO A 263 14.40 8.81 -9.30
N GLY A 264 14.72 7.57 -8.90
CA GLY A 264 15.87 6.81 -9.37
C GLY A 264 15.52 5.53 -10.11
N HIS A 265 16.55 4.77 -10.47
CA HIS A 265 16.36 3.41 -10.97
C HIS A 265 15.64 2.57 -9.93
N GLN A 266 14.65 1.80 -10.37
CA GLN A 266 13.85 0.96 -9.50
C GLN A 266 14.41 -0.45 -9.41
N ASP A 267 14.19 -1.09 -8.27
CA ASP A 267 14.59 -2.47 -7.98
C ASP A 267 13.70 -3.46 -8.74
N THR A 268 14.20 -3.95 -9.87
CA THR A 268 13.46 -4.90 -10.72
C THR A 268 13.26 -6.27 -10.05
N PHE A 269 14.15 -6.66 -9.13
CA PHE A 269 14.05 -7.91 -8.39
C PHE A 269 12.89 -7.90 -7.41
N ASN A 270 12.80 -6.89 -6.55
CA ASN A 270 11.74 -6.81 -5.56
C ASN A 270 10.40 -6.44 -6.19
N PHE A 271 10.33 -5.47 -7.10
CA PHE A 271 9.07 -5.12 -7.78
C PHE A 271 8.59 -6.23 -8.71
N GLY A 272 9.48 -6.94 -9.40
CA GLY A 272 9.10 -8.12 -10.16
C GLY A 272 8.54 -9.24 -9.26
N THR A 273 9.09 -9.40 -8.04
CA THR A 273 8.51 -10.31 -7.04
C THR A 273 7.09 -9.91 -6.67
N LEU A 274 6.81 -8.61 -6.47
CA LEU A 274 5.45 -8.11 -6.22
C LEU A 274 4.51 -8.42 -7.39
N HIS A 275 4.97 -8.21 -8.63
CA HIS A 275 4.19 -8.58 -9.82
C HIS A 275 3.78 -10.06 -9.79
N GLN A 276 4.73 -10.96 -9.55
CA GLN A 276 4.46 -12.38 -9.48
C GLN A 276 3.55 -12.76 -8.30
N ALA A 277 3.71 -12.12 -7.14
CA ALA A 277 2.85 -12.34 -5.98
C ALA A 277 1.38 -11.98 -6.24
N ILE A 278 1.13 -10.93 -7.01
CA ILE A 278 -0.23 -10.52 -7.39
C ILE A 278 -0.86 -11.48 -8.42
N LEU A 279 -0.06 -12.16 -9.24
CA LEU A 279 -0.54 -13.10 -10.24
C LEU A 279 -0.86 -14.50 -9.67
N GLN A 280 -0.37 -14.83 -8.48
CA GLN A 280 -0.67 -16.08 -7.76
C GLN A 280 -2.06 -16.02 -7.10
#